data_10885a6331590ce7d508b6ee756286e6
#
_entry.id   10885a6331590ce7d508b6ee756286e6
#
_cell.length_a   1.000
_cell.length_b   1.000
_cell.length_c   1.000
_cell.angle_alpha   90.00
_cell.angle_beta   90.00
_cell.angle_gamma   90.00
#
_symmetry.space_group_name_H-M   'P 1'
#
loop_
_entity.id
_entity.type
_entity.pdbx_description
1 polymer ?
#
loop_
_entity_poly.entity_id
_entity_poly.type
_entity_poly.pdbx_seq_one_letter_code
_entity_poly.pdbx_strand_id
1 'polypeptide(L)'
;MQRIPFVGLIGALLLAFGATVSADDTADLIAQDKAWGAAGTKGDAAAVAQLLADNLVSVSESGVRDKKGEVADTEPAPAGTQYEPTDYKVTFLNPDTAVMTHGTKGEDAHYSLHVWSRKGGKWQVVATSSTPVKSK
;
A
#
# COMPACT_ATOMS: atom_id res chain seq x y z
N MET A 1 40.21 -56.68 -8.26
CA MET A 1 39.89 -55.57 -7.31
C MET A 1 39.28 -54.46 -8.08
N GLN A 2 37.94 -54.38 -8.07
CA GLN A 2 37.16 -53.30 -8.70
C GLN A 2 36.78 -52.31 -7.65
N ARG A 3 37.18 -51.02 -7.80
CA ARG A 3 36.81 -49.92 -6.91
C ARG A 3 35.52 -49.29 -7.45
N ILE A 4 34.47 -49.33 -6.66
CA ILE A 4 33.21 -48.66 -6.92
C ILE A 4 33.34 -47.21 -6.45
N PRO A 5 33.04 -46.19 -7.28
CA PRO A 5 33.00 -44.80 -6.81
C PRO A 5 31.68 -44.54 -6.06
N PHE A 6 31.81 -44.02 -4.87
CA PHE A 6 30.69 -43.53 -4.04
C PHE A 6 30.23 -42.18 -4.62
N VAL A 7 29.06 -42.15 -5.26
CA VAL A 7 28.41 -40.90 -5.69
C VAL A 7 27.62 -40.38 -4.50
N GLY A 8 28.19 -39.36 -3.87
CA GLY A 8 27.53 -38.65 -2.80
C GLY A 8 26.37 -37.76 -3.36
N LEU A 9 25.14 -38.11 -3.03
CA LEU A 9 23.95 -37.34 -3.31
C LEU A 9 23.87 -36.15 -2.34
N ILE A 10 24.29 -34.96 -2.80
CA ILE A 10 24.12 -33.71 -2.03
C ILE A 10 22.68 -33.28 -2.25
N GLY A 11 21.83 -33.61 -1.29
CA GLY A 11 20.48 -33.11 -1.25
C GLY A 11 20.49 -31.60 -0.91
N ALA A 12 20.23 -30.75 -1.88
CA ALA A 12 19.99 -29.32 -1.64
C ALA A 12 18.66 -29.16 -0.91
N LEU A 13 18.73 -28.88 0.38
CA LEU A 13 17.57 -28.49 1.19
C LEU A 13 17.18 -27.06 0.82
N LEU A 14 16.21 -26.89 -0.06
CA LEU A 14 15.57 -25.61 -0.36
C LEU A 14 14.75 -25.21 0.86
N LEU A 15 15.32 -24.37 1.72
CA LEU A 15 14.58 -23.64 2.74
C LEU A 15 13.70 -22.60 2.03
N ALA A 16 12.44 -22.91 1.84
CA ALA A 16 11.43 -21.93 1.47
C ALA A 16 11.26 -20.98 2.66
N PHE A 17 11.91 -19.82 2.60
CA PHE A 17 11.61 -18.70 3.50
C PHE A 17 10.23 -18.16 3.11
N GLY A 18 9.20 -18.70 3.74
CA GLY A 18 7.88 -18.09 3.69
C GLY A 18 7.97 -16.71 4.38
N ALA A 19 7.66 -15.64 3.64
CA ALA A 19 7.54 -14.32 4.23
C ALA A 19 6.46 -14.38 5.33
N THR A 20 6.84 -14.07 6.56
CA THR A 20 5.91 -13.96 7.69
C THR A 20 5.49 -12.50 7.85
N VAL A 21 4.21 -12.28 8.13
CA VAL A 21 3.70 -10.96 8.52
C VAL A 21 4.25 -10.62 9.90
N SER A 22 4.81 -9.43 10.05
CA SER A 22 5.31 -8.92 11.34
C SER A 22 4.48 -7.73 11.82
N ALA A 23 4.60 -7.39 13.13
CA ALA A 23 4.03 -6.15 13.67
C ALA A 23 4.63 -4.91 12.97
N ASP A 24 5.87 -5.01 12.51
CA ASP A 24 6.56 -3.96 11.76
C ASP A 24 5.88 -3.69 10.41
N ASP A 25 5.38 -4.73 9.71
CA ASP A 25 4.65 -4.57 8.45
C ASP A 25 3.39 -3.68 8.63
N THR A 26 2.67 -3.80 9.74
CA THR A 26 1.53 -2.93 10.05
C THR A 26 1.96 -1.48 10.24
N ALA A 27 3.01 -1.26 11.02
CA ALA A 27 3.53 0.09 11.27
C ALA A 27 4.06 0.73 9.98
N ASP A 28 4.75 -0.04 9.15
CA ASP A 28 5.27 0.41 7.86
C ASP A 28 4.16 0.81 6.90
N LEU A 29 3.09 0.03 6.80
CA LEU A 29 1.94 0.36 5.95
C LEU A 29 1.24 1.64 6.39
N ILE A 30 1.04 1.82 7.70
CA ILE A 30 0.46 3.05 8.26
C ILE A 30 1.38 4.26 7.98
N ALA A 31 2.70 4.09 8.11
CA ALA A 31 3.66 5.15 7.83
C ALA A 31 3.65 5.55 6.35
N GLN A 32 3.56 4.57 5.44
CA GLN A 32 3.48 4.81 4.00
C GLN A 32 2.17 5.50 3.61
N ASP A 33 1.03 5.15 4.23
CA ASP A 33 -0.24 5.82 4.00
C ASP A 33 -0.20 7.28 4.45
N LYS A 34 0.36 7.54 5.63
CA LYS A 34 0.59 8.92 6.11
C LYS A 34 1.49 9.72 5.16
N ALA A 35 2.53 9.09 4.63
CA ALA A 35 3.42 9.71 3.65
C ALA A 35 2.67 10.03 2.34
N TRP A 36 1.78 9.14 1.90
CA TRP A 36 0.92 9.37 0.74
C TRP A 36 0.01 10.59 0.95
N GLY A 37 -0.72 10.65 2.04
CA GLY A 37 -1.57 11.80 2.37
C GLY A 37 -0.78 13.11 2.47
N ALA A 38 0.41 13.08 3.07
CA ALA A 38 1.29 14.25 3.14
C ALA A 38 1.82 14.67 1.76
N ALA A 39 2.15 13.72 0.88
CA ALA A 39 2.58 14.00 -0.49
C ALA A 39 1.42 14.59 -1.31
N GLY A 40 0.21 14.02 -1.20
CA GLY A 40 -0.99 14.54 -1.82
C GLY A 40 -1.28 15.99 -1.39
N THR A 41 -1.26 16.26 -0.11
CA THR A 41 -1.47 17.63 0.44
C THR A 41 -0.46 18.64 -0.11
N LYS A 42 0.78 18.21 -0.38
CA LYS A 42 1.83 19.07 -0.95
C LYS A 42 1.79 19.18 -2.48
N GLY A 43 0.97 18.38 -3.15
CA GLY A 43 0.98 18.27 -4.62
C GLY A 43 2.22 17.54 -5.15
N ASP A 44 2.86 16.70 -4.34
CA ASP A 44 4.04 15.93 -4.75
C ASP A 44 3.64 14.68 -5.54
N ALA A 45 3.31 14.89 -6.81
CA ALA A 45 2.90 13.85 -7.74
C ALA A 45 3.97 12.74 -7.91
N ALA A 46 5.26 13.08 -7.80
CA ALA A 46 6.34 12.11 -7.92
C ALA A 46 6.38 11.15 -6.72
N ALA A 47 6.21 11.67 -5.50
CA ALA A 47 6.11 10.84 -4.30
C ALA A 47 4.85 9.98 -4.31
N VAL A 48 3.70 10.53 -4.72
CA VAL A 48 2.45 9.76 -4.90
C VAL A 48 2.66 8.62 -5.90
N ALA A 49 3.25 8.87 -7.06
CA ALA A 49 3.49 7.86 -8.09
C ALA A 49 4.33 6.67 -7.60
N GLN A 50 5.21 6.87 -6.63
CA GLN A 50 6.06 5.82 -6.06
C GLN A 50 5.30 4.84 -5.18
N LEU A 51 4.23 5.29 -4.53
CA LEU A 51 3.41 4.50 -3.63
C LEU A 51 2.33 3.69 -4.37
N LEU A 52 1.97 4.12 -5.57
CA LEU A 52 0.94 3.49 -6.39
C LEU A 52 1.53 2.43 -7.33
N ALA A 53 0.92 1.26 -7.39
CA ALA A 53 1.28 0.22 -8.35
C ALA A 53 0.85 0.60 -9.78
N ASP A 54 1.54 0.08 -10.79
CA ASP A 54 1.24 0.40 -12.20
C ASP A 54 -0.15 -0.10 -12.64
N ASN A 55 -0.67 -1.13 -11.98
CA ASN A 55 -2.01 -1.68 -12.19
C ASN A 55 -3.05 -1.16 -11.19
N LEU A 56 -2.84 0.02 -10.61
CA LEU A 56 -3.77 0.64 -9.66
C LEU A 56 -5.19 0.73 -10.25
N VAL A 57 -6.17 0.43 -9.39
CA VAL A 57 -7.57 0.79 -9.60
C VAL A 57 -8.01 1.69 -8.46
N SER A 58 -8.41 2.91 -8.76
CA SER A 58 -8.94 3.88 -7.81
C SER A 58 -10.42 4.14 -8.09
N VAL A 59 -11.23 4.17 -7.03
CA VAL A 59 -12.66 4.43 -7.10
C VAL A 59 -13.04 5.54 -6.12
N SER A 60 -13.70 6.56 -6.63
CA SER A 60 -14.24 7.66 -5.83
C SER A 60 -15.63 8.07 -6.36
N GLU A 61 -16.27 9.05 -5.75
CA GLU A 61 -17.53 9.60 -6.25
C GLU A 61 -17.40 10.21 -7.66
N SER A 62 -16.18 10.59 -8.08
CA SER A 62 -15.89 11.11 -9.42
C SER A 62 -15.63 10.02 -10.47
N GLY A 63 -15.64 8.75 -10.08
CA GLY A 63 -15.52 7.61 -10.99
C GLY A 63 -14.32 6.70 -10.73
N VAL A 64 -13.90 6.00 -11.77
CA VAL A 64 -12.79 5.04 -11.73
C VAL A 64 -11.57 5.62 -12.44
N ARG A 65 -10.40 5.50 -11.83
CA ARG A 65 -9.11 5.97 -12.36
C ARG A 65 -8.04 4.90 -12.27
N ASP A 66 -7.06 5.02 -13.12
CA ASP A 66 -5.79 4.31 -13.04
C ASP A 66 -4.72 5.16 -12.33
N LYS A 67 -3.51 4.62 -12.20
CA LYS A 67 -2.37 5.33 -11.62
C LYS A 67 -2.10 6.66 -12.30
N LYS A 68 -2.18 6.70 -13.64
CA LYS A 68 -1.91 7.92 -14.41
C LYS A 68 -2.91 9.02 -14.05
N GLY A 69 -4.18 8.68 -13.94
CA GLY A 69 -5.24 9.59 -13.53
C GLY A 69 -5.04 10.09 -12.09
N GLU A 70 -4.74 9.21 -11.13
CA GLU A 70 -4.47 9.59 -9.74
C GLU A 70 -3.27 10.52 -9.60
N VAL A 71 -2.19 10.24 -10.32
CA VAL A 71 -0.98 11.09 -10.29
C VAL A 71 -1.23 12.45 -10.96
N ALA A 72 -1.98 12.47 -12.08
CA ALA A 72 -2.29 13.71 -12.79
C ALA A 72 -3.17 14.66 -11.97
N ASP A 73 -4.02 14.12 -11.09
CA ASP A 73 -4.92 14.90 -10.25
C ASP A 73 -4.28 15.28 -8.89
N THR A 74 -3.00 14.98 -8.68
CA THR A 74 -2.27 15.36 -7.46
C THR A 74 -1.94 16.85 -7.51
N GLU A 75 -2.78 17.66 -6.88
CA GLU A 75 -2.60 19.11 -6.77
C GLU A 75 -2.36 19.51 -5.31
N PRO A 76 -1.59 20.58 -5.05
CA PRO A 76 -1.38 21.07 -3.70
C PRO A 76 -2.70 21.53 -3.08
N ALA A 77 -2.95 21.07 -1.86
CA ALA A 77 -4.08 21.53 -1.08
C ALA A 77 -3.94 23.01 -0.67
N PRO A 78 -5.02 23.69 -0.29
CA PRO A 78 -4.96 25.06 0.24
C PRO A 78 -3.94 25.18 1.39
N ALA A 79 -3.33 26.35 1.51
CA ALA A 79 -2.33 26.59 2.56
C ALA A 79 -2.93 26.35 3.96
N GLY A 80 -2.21 25.59 4.78
CA GLY A 80 -2.67 25.23 6.14
C GLY A 80 -3.47 23.94 6.21
N THR A 81 -3.82 23.31 5.09
CA THR A 81 -4.47 21.99 5.10
C THR A 81 -3.54 20.95 5.71
N GLN A 82 -4.06 20.16 6.63
CA GLN A 82 -3.36 19.04 7.25
C GLN A 82 -4.11 17.74 6.92
N TYR A 83 -3.34 16.70 6.59
CA TYR A 83 -3.88 15.36 6.47
C TYR A 83 -3.96 14.73 7.87
N GLU A 84 -5.17 14.52 8.36
CA GLU A 84 -5.43 13.99 9.71
C GLU A 84 -6.14 12.64 9.64
N PRO A 85 -5.41 11.55 9.38
CA PRO A 85 -5.98 10.21 9.34
C PRO A 85 -6.29 9.70 10.75
N THR A 86 -7.36 8.90 10.86
CA THR A 86 -7.86 8.33 12.12
C THR A 86 -8.21 6.86 11.95
N ASP A 87 -8.24 6.13 13.07
CA ASP A 87 -8.85 4.80 13.17
C ASP A 87 -8.31 3.77 12.17
N TYR A 88 -7.00 3.75 12.00
CA TYR A 88 -6.34 2.78 11.14
C TYR A 88 -6.63 1.34 11.54
N LYS A 89 -7.04 0.54 10.57
CA LYS A 89 -7.15 -0.90 10.70
C LYS A 89 -6.46 -1.57 9.50
N VAL A 90 -5.50 -2.43 9.78
CA VAL A 90 -4.78 -3.23 8.78
C VAL A 90 -5.11 -4.69 8.97
N THR A 91 -5.53 -5.36 7.91
CA THR A 91 -5.84 -6.80 7.89
C THR A 91 -5.04 -7.44 6.77
N PHE A 92 -4.14 -8.36 7.12
CA PHE A 92 -3.38 -9.13 6.15
C PHE A 92 -4.22 -10.29 5.62
N LEU A 93 -4.36 -10.38 4.30
CA LEU A 93 -5.00 -11.52 3.62
C LEU A 93 -4.00 -12.65 3.40
N ASN A 94 -2.75 -12.30 3.23
CA ASN A 94 -1.58 -13.17 3.16
C ASN A 94 -0.32 -12.32 3.43
N PRO A 95 0.91 -12.90 3.49
CA PRO A 95 2.11 -12.14 3.81
C PRO A 95 2.41 -10.94 2.87
N ASP A 96 1.90 -10.97 1.64
CA ASP A 96 2.17 -9.97 0.61
C ASP A 96 0.93 -9.16 0.20
N THR A 97 -0.18 -9.29 0.92
CA THR A 97 -1.41 -8.55 0.62
C THR A 97 -2.10 -8.12 1.91
N ALA A 98 -2.37 -6.83 2.03
CA ALA A 98 -3.09 -6.24 3.15
C ALA A 98 -4.23 -5.34 2.69
N VAL A 99 -5.30 -5.32 3.46
CA VAL A 99 -6.39 -4.34 3.36
C VAL A 99 -6.26 -3.38 4.52
N MET A 100 -6.22 -2.09 4.22
CA MET A 100 -6.19 -1.03 5.21
C MET A 100 -7.46 -0.20 5.09
N THR A 101 -8.05 0.15 6.22
CA THR A 101 -9.10 1.16 6.29
C THR A 101 -8.74 2.23 7.31
N HIS A 102 -9.16 3.46 7.06
CA HIS A 102 -9.06 4.56 8.00
C HIS A 102 -10.10 5.64 7.67
N GLY A 103 -10.31 6.55 8.59
CA GLY A 103 -11.03 7.81 8.34
C GLY A 103 -10.07 8.97 8.21
N THR A 104 -10.58 10.12 7.77
CA THR A 104 -9.89 11.42 7.85
C THR A 104 -10.82 12.43 8.53
N LYS A 105 -10.21 13.47 9.11
CA LYS A 105 -10.93 14.62 9.70
C LYS A 105 -10.76 15.86 8.82
N GLY A 106 -11.53 16.89 9.13
CA GLY A 106 -11.45 18.19 8.45
C GLY A 106 -12.51 18.37 7.37
N GLU A 107 -12.28 19.33 6.48
CA GLU A 107 -13.25 19.70 5.44
C GLU A 107 -13.46 18.59 4.41
N ASP A 108 -12.42 17.78 4.16
CA ASP A 108 -12.45 16.63 3.25
C ASP A 108 -12.56 15.31 4.02
N ALA A 109 -13.43 15.27 5.05
CA ALA A 109 -13.62 14.08 5.85
C ALA A 109 -14.20 12.93 5.00
N HIS A 110 -13.53 11.79 5.00
CA HIS A 110 -13.94 10.60 4.25
C HIS A 110 -13.47 9.30 4.93
N TYR A 111 -14.02 8.19 4.51
CA TYR A 111 -13.49 6.87 4.80
C TYR A 111 -12.71 6.35 3.60
N SER A 112 -11.54 5.79 3.86
CA SER A 112 -10.68 5.18 2.85
C SER A 112 -10.58 3.67 3.03
N LEU A 113 -10.44 2.97 1.91
CA LEU A 113 -10.03 1.58 1.84
C LEU A 113 -8.88 1.48 0.84
N HIS A 114 -7.77 0.89 1.26
CA HIS A 114 -6.60 0.63 0.41
C HIS A 114 -6.26 -0.85 0.43
N VAL A 115 -5.99 -1.41 -0.74
CA VAL A 115 -5.39 -2.73 -0.88
C VAL A 115 -3.92 -2.55 -1.22
N TRP A 116 -3.07 -3.04 -0.34
CA TRP A 116 -1.63 -3.01 -0.48
C TRP A 116 -1.11 -4.37 -0.95
N SER A 117 -0.17 -4.36 -1.87
CA SER A 117 0.52 -5.56 -2.33
C SER A 117 2.03 -5.36 -2.24
N ARG A 118 2.72 -6.39 -1.73
CA ARG A 118 4.19 -6.41 -1.65
C ARG A 118 4.76 -7.19 -2.82
N LYS A 119 5.62 -6.56 -3.59
CA LYS A 119 6.34 -7.19 -4.70
C LYS A 119 7.81 -6.79 -4.65
N GLY A 120 8.71 -7.78 -4.65
CA GLY A 120 10.15 -7.52 -4.53
C GLY A 120 10.53 -6.76 -3.24
N GLY A 121 9.83 -7.04 -2.13
CA GLY A 121 10.04 -6.39 -0.84
C GLY A 121 9.43 -4.99 -0.71
N LYS A 122 8.78 -4.45 -1.75
CA LYS A 122 8.19 -3.11 -1.75
C LYS A 122 6.66 -3.20 -1.70
N TRP A 123 6.05 -2.52 -0.73
CA TRP A 123 4.61 -2.33 -0.65
C TRP A 123 4.14 -1.22 -1.60
N GLN A 124 3.07 -1.47 -2.34
CA GLN A 124 2.39 -0.47 -3.19
C GLN A 124 0.88 -0.67 -3.13
N VAL A 125 0.14 0.41 -3.29
CA VAL A 125 -1.33 0.38 -3.38
C VAL A 125 -1.74 -0.15 -4.75
N VAL A 126 -2.53 -1.21 -4.78
CA VAL A 126 -3.08 -1.81 -6.02
C VAL A 126 -4.56 -1.48 -6.21
N ALA A 127 -5.27 -1.16 -5.13
CA ALA A 127 -6.63 -0.64 -5.21
C ALA A 127 -6.88 0.36 -4.08
N THR A 128 -7.66 1.38 -4.37
CA THR A 128 -8.08 2.37 -3.38
C THR A 128 -9.51 2.81 -3.62
N SER A 129 -10.18 3.18 -2.56
CA SER A 129 -11.51 3.79 -2.61
C SER A 129 -11.64 4.83 -1.51
N SER A 130 -12.32 5.95 -1.80
CA SER A 130 -12.70 6.94 -0.81
C SER A 130 -14.20 7.22 -0.86
N THR A 131 -14.81 7.41 0.31
CA THR A 131 -16.23 7.69 0.46
C THR A 131 -16.40 8.88 1.38
N PRO A 132 -16.93 10.03 0.91
CA PRO A 132 -17.16 11.21 1.74
C PRO A 132 -18.05 10.91 2.95
N VAL A 133 -17.72 11.51 4.09
CA VAL A 133 -18.61 11.52 5.26
C VAL A 133 -19.74 12.51 5.00
N LYS A 134 -20.98 12.02 4.96
CA LYS A 134 -22.13 12.91 4.82
C LYS A 134 -22.27 13.74 6.10
N SER A 135 -22.26 15.07 5.96
CA SER A 135 -22.69 15.96 7.02
C SER A 135 -24.15 15.68 7.38
N LYS A 136 -24.45 15.52 8.66
CA LYS A 136 -25.82 15.39 9.17
C LYS A 136 -26.49 16.75 9.17
#